data_f58088f86138bbc452bff75e0b22204a
#
_entry.id   f58088f86138bbc452bff75e0b22204a
#
_cell.length_a   1.000
_cell.length_b   1.000
_cell.length_c   1.000
_cell.angle_alpha   90.00
_cell.angle_beta   90.00
_cell.angle_gamma   90.00
#
_symmetry.space_group_name_H-M   'P 1'
#
loop_
_entity.id
_entity.type
_entity.pdbx_description
1 polymer ?
#
loop_
_entity_poly.entity_id
_entity_poly.type
_entity_poly.pdbx_seq_one_letter_code
_entity_poly.pdbx_strand_id
1 'polypeptide(L)'
;MREITKIFLLIIGPSGSGKTAIADKLCEEHELKQVWSYTNRPQRSENEPGHIFIKESDIEKIKKKYPNRVSETVFDKFYYFADASQVESADIYVISPDAVHQFMENYKGKKKVKVVYVTVPEWVRRNRMLRRGDSEENVEQRIIHDRAAFSAEEVKCDLEIRNFVLGDSVDRICEAVKEWEKEKRVKSEKSKSKG
;
A
#
# COMPACT_ATOMS: atom_id res chain seq x y z
N MET A 1 -17.81 -15.69 9.38
CA MET A 1 -16.78 -16.51 8.68
C MET A 1 -16.07 -15.61 7.71
N ARG A 2 -14.79 -15.34 7.93
CA ARG A 2 -13.97 -14.48 7.07
C ARG A 2 -13.94 -15.08 5.66
N GLU A 3 -14.51 -14.41 4.69
CA GLU A 3 -14.33 -14.76 3.29
C GLU A 3 -12.87 -14.41 2.94
N ILE A 4 -12.03 -15.44 2.76
CA ILE A 4 -10.61 -15.23 2.44
C ILE A 4 -10.56 -14.60 1.05
N THR A 5 -10.26 -13.30 0.99
CA THR A 5 -10.10 -12.63 -0.31
C THR A 5 -8.95 -13.28 -1.09
N LYS A 6 -9.18 -13.51 -2.39
CA LYS A 6 -8.17 -14.04 -3.31
C LYS A 6 -7.30 -12.93 -3.91
N ILE A 7 -7.54 -11.70 -3.49
CA ILE A 7 -6.84 -10.50 -3.95
C ILE A 7 -5.90 -10.01 -2.85
N PHE A 8 -4.70 -9.59 -3.24
CA PHE A 8 -3.76 -8.84 -2.43
C PHE A 8 -3.68 -7.41 -2.98
N LEU A 9 -4.01 -6.42 -2.17
CA LEU A 9 -4.04 -5.02 -2.58
C LEU A 9 -2.70 -4.33 -2.29
N LEU A 10 -2.02 -3.85 -3.32
CA LEU A 10 -0.96 -2.86 -3.19
C LEU A 10 -1.56 -1.47 -3.33
N ILE A 11 -1.49 -0.66 -2.27
CA ILE A 11 -2.02 0.71 -2.29
C ILE A 11 -0.86 1.68 -2.42
N ILE A 12 -0.80 2.39 -3.54
CA ILE A 12 0.20 3.40 -3.86
C ILE A 12 -0.44 4.78 -4.02
N GLY A 13 0.37 5.81 -4.00
CA GLY A 13 -0.09 7.19 -4.23
C GLY A 13 0.75 8.20 -3.46
N PRO A 14 0.67 9.47 -3.81
CA PRO A 14 1.47 10.53 -3.19
C PRO A 14 1.12 10.78 -1.73
N SER A 15 1.98 11.49 -1.02
CA SER A 15 1.80 11.90 0.38
C SER A 15 0.50 12.72 0.53
N GLY A 16 -0.26 12.47 1.59
CA GLY A 16 -1.54 13.17 1.81
C GLY A 16 -2.72 12.70 0.95
N SER A 17 -2.54 11.69 0.06
CA SER A 17 -3.66 11.16 -0.74
C SER A 17 -4.67 10.34 0.06
N GLY A 18 -4.30 9.85 1.26
CA GLY A 18 -5.18 9.11 2.16
C GLY A 18 -5.05 7.59 2.08
N LYS A 19 -3.94 7.06 1.57
CA LYS A 19 -3.66 5.62 1.50
C LYS A 19 -3.86 4.88 2.83
N THR A 20 -3.25 5.42 3.89
CA THR A 20 -3.34 4.82 5.22
C THR A 20 -4.79 4.80 5.72
N ALA A 21 -5.51 5.91 5.61
CA ALA A 21 -6.91 5.98 6.02
C ALA A 21 -7.81 4.98 5.25
N ILE A 22 -7.56 4.78 3.95
CA ILE A 22 -8.24 3.75 3.16
C ILE A 22 -7.89 2.35 3.67
N ALA A 23 -6.60 2.07 3.89
CA ALA A 23 -6.16 0.75 4.37
C ALA A 23 -6.76 0.44 5.75
N ASP A 24 -6.72 1.39 6.68
CA ASP A 24 -7.29 1.24 8.03
C ASP A 24 -8.78 0.96 7.97
N LYS A 25 -9.53 1.74 7.18
CA LYS A 25 -10.97 1.56 7.03
C LYS A 25 -11.34 0.23 6.37
N LEU A 26 -10.57 -0.22 5.37
CA LEU A 26 -10.72 -1.56 4.80
C LEU A 26 -10.45 -2.67 5.83
N CYS A 27 -9.46 -2.49 6.71
CA CYS A 27 -9.18 -3.43 7.79
C CYS A 27 -10.31 -3.48 8.83
N GLU A 28 -10.83 -2.33 9.22
CA GLU A 28 -11.91 -2.22 10.22
C GLU A 28 -13.24 -2.79 9.70
N GLU A 29 -13.67 -2.42 8.50
CA GLU A 29 -15.00 -2.76 7.98
C GLU A 29 -15.05 -4.15 7.31
N HIS A 30 -13.94 -4.65 6.79
CA HIS A 30 -13.89 -5.90 6.02
C HIS A 30 -12.97 -6.97 6.61
N GLU A 31 -12.52 -6.79 7.86
CA GLU A 31 -11.64 -7.72 8.58
C GLU A 31 -10.35 -8.07 7.80
N LEU A 32 -9.88 -7.16 6.93
CA LEU A 32 -8.64 -7.35 6.18
C LEU A 32 -7.43 -7.08 7.08
N LYS A 33 -6.27 -7.64 6.69
CA LYS A 33 -5.02 -7.44 7.42
C LYS A 33 -4.03 -6.65 6.58
N GLN A 34 -3.47 -5.60 7.18
CA GLN A 34 -2.43 -4.80 6.56
C GLN A 34 -1.04 -5.34 6.89
N VAL A 35 -0.12 -5.28 5.93
CA VAL A 35 1.31 -5.47 6.16
C VAL A 35 1.85 -4.32 7.00
N TRP A 36 2.56 -4.63 8.07
CA TRP A 36 3.29 -3.67 8.88
C TRP A 36 4.76 -3.72 8.51
N SER A 37 5.19 -2.82 7.61
CA SER A 37 6.57 -2.75 7.16
C SER A 37 7.49 -2.12 8.21
N TYR A 38 8.75 -2.55 8.24
CA TYR A 38 9.77 -1.92 9.08
C TYR A 38 10.21 -0.58 8.50
N THR A 39 10.46 0.42 9.36
CA THR A 39 10.99 1.72 8.95
C THR A 39 11.76 2.39 10.09
N ASN A 40 12.83 3.15 9.74
CA ASN A 40 13.53 4.04 10.67
C ASN A 40 12.97 5.48 10.66
N ARG A 41 11.88 5.73 9.94
CA ARG A 41 11.18 7.01 9.95
C ARG A 41 10.67 7.31 11.37
N PRO A 42 10.75 8.55 11.84
CA PRO A 42 10.07 8.95 13.06
C PRO A 42 8.56 8.71 12.99
N GLN A 43 7.98 8.20 14.06
CA GLN A 43 6.54 8.02 14.21
C GLN A 43 5.84 9.38 14.20
N ARG A 44 4.71 9.51 13.51
CA ARG A 44 3.95 10.76 13.38
C ARG A 44 2.91 10.94 14.49
N SER A 45 2.41 9.82 14.99
CA SER A 45 1.43 9.80 16.08
C SER A 45 1.63 8.56 16.93
N GLU A 46 1.16 8.59 18.15
CA GLU A 46 1.14 7.41 19.02
C GLU A 46 0.31 6.30 18.35
N ASN A 47 0.86 5.07 18.33
CA ASN A 47 0.24 3.90 17.71
C ASN A 47 -0.07 4.05 16.18
N GLU A 48 0.75 4.79 15.45
CA GLU A 48 0.60 4.92 13.99
C GLU A 48 0.59 3.53 13.31
N PRO A 49 -0.48 3.16 12.57
CA PRO A 49 -0.60 1.85 11.97
C PRO A 49 0.26 1.69 10.70
N GLY A 50 0.42 0.43 10.26
CA GLY A 50 1.07 0.08 9.00
C GLY A 50 2.59 0.07 9.03
N HIS A 51 3.21 0.43 10.16
CA HIS A 51 4.66 0.41 10.31
C HIS A 51 5.13 -0.14 11.66
N ILE A 52 6.26 -0.83 11.63
CA ILE A 52 7.06 -1.21 12.80
C ILE A 52 8.26 -0.28 12.83
N PHE A 53 8.26 0.66 13.77
CA PHE A 53 9.30 1.68 13.88
C PHE A 53 10.54 1.11 14.55
N ILE A 54 11.70 1.26 13.90
CA ILE A 54 13.00 0.77 14.37
C ILE A 54 14.01 1.90 14.39
N LYS A 55 15.04 1.76 15.22
CA LYS A 55 16.17 2.68 15.22
C LYS A 55 17.06 2.39 13.99
N GLU A 56 17.70 3.41 13.47
CA GLU A 56 18.65 3.26 12.37
C GLU A 56 19.76 2.24 12.68
N SER A 57 20.26 2.25 13.92
CA SER A 57 21.24 1.28 14.43
C SER A 57 20.79 -0.18 14.37
N ASP A 58 19.48 -0.43 14.36
CA ASP A 58 18.91 -1.78 14.39
C ASP A 58 18.60 -2.33 13.00
N ILE A 59 18.69 -1.51 11.95
CA ILE A 59 18.35 -1.91 10.56
C ILE A 59 19.07 -3.20 10.17
N GLU A 60 20.39 -3.25 10.27
CA GLU A 60 21.17 -4.41 9.85
C GLU A 60 20.88 -5.67 10.68
N LYS A 61 20.61 -5.51 11.97
CA LYS A 61 20.22 -6.62 12.85
C LYS A 61 18.86 -7.20 12.42
N ILE A 62 17.90 -6.32 12.12
CA ILE A 62 16.56 -6.74 11.74
C ILE A 62 16.56 -7.31 10.32
N LYS A 63 17.33 -6.75 9.39
CA LYS A 63 17.56 -7.31 8.05
C LYS A 63 18.10 -8.75 8.09
N LYS A 64 19.03 -9.04 9.00
CA LYS A 64 19.55 -10.41 9.20
C LYS A 64 18.49 -11.35 9.78
N LYS A 65 17.61 -10.85 10.65
CA LYS A 65 16.52 -11.65 11.24
C LYS A 65 15.44 -11.99 10.20
N TYR A 66 15.19 -11.11 9.24
CA TYR A 66 14.17 -11.22 8.22
C TYR A 66 14.81 -11.17 6.81
N PRO A 67 15.42 -12.29 6.35
CA PRO A 67 16.20 -12.30 5.11
C PRO A 67 15.34 -12.35 3.83
N ASN A 68 14.07 -12.79 3.93
CA ASN A 68 13.20 -12.99 2.77
C ASN A 68 12.40 -11.72 2.46
N ARG A 69 13.09 -10.62 2.18
CA ARG A 69 12.46 -9.33 1.89
C ARG A 69 11.70 -9.37 0.57
N VAL A 70 10.43 -9.00 0.60
CA VAL A 70 9.58 -8.87 -0.59
C VAL A 70 9.60 -7.46 -1.17
N SER A 71 9.90 -6.47 -0.33
CA SER A 71 10.12 -5.09 -0.74
C SER A 71 11.15 -4.42 0.15
N GLU A 72 12.00 -3.60 -0.44
CA GLU A 72 13.03 -2.83 0.25
C GLU A 72 13.25 -1.52 -0.52
N THR A 73 13.13 -0.37 0.13
CA THR A 73 13.31 0.93 -0.51
C THR A 73 13.78 1.99 0.48
N VAL A 74 14.39 3.03 -0.04
CA VAL A 74 14.63 4.28 0.68
C VAL A 74 13.72 5.33 0.07
N PHE A 75 12.80 5.86 0.87
CA PHE A 75 11.87 6.90 0.48
C PHE A 75 11.99 8.09 1.43
N ASP A 76 12.18 9.28 0.91
CA ASP A 76 12.37 10.50 1.71
C ASP A 76 13.44 10.29 2.81
N LYS A 77 14.63 9.77 2.43
CA LYS A 77 15.76 9.41 3.30
C LYS A 77 15.52 8.31 4.34
N PHE A 78 14.32 7.79 4.45
CA PHE A 78 14.00 6.72 5.40
C PHE A 78 13.93 5.36 4.72
N TYR A 79 14.40 4.37 5.43
CA TYR A 79 14.39 2.99 5.00
C TYR A 79 13.05 2.31 5.29
N TYR A 80 12.56 1.55 4.34
CA TYR A 80 11.33 0.76 4.46
C TYR A 80 11.58 -0.63 3.91
N PHE A 81 11.10 -1.66 4.60
CA PHE A 81 11.09 -3.01 4.06
C PHE A 81 9.99 -3.87 4.66
N ALA A 82 9.58 -4.88 3.91
CA ALA A 82 8.71 -5.95 4.38
C ALA A 82 9.31 -7.32 4.04
N ASP A 83 9.14 -8.26 4.97
CA ASP A 83 9.55 -9.66 4.81
C ASP A 83 8.36 -10.51 4.38
N ALA A 84 8.61 -11.63 3.70
CA ALA A 84 7.60 -12.56 3.23
C ALA A 84 6.65 -13.04 4.35
N SER A 85 7.17 -13.22 5.57
CA SER A 85 6.36 -13.64 6.73
C SER A 85 5.28 -12.63 7.13
N GLN A 86 5.52 -11.31 6.91
CA GLN A 86 4.53 -10.27 7.18
C GLN A 86 3.43 -10.23 6.11
N VAL A 87 3.79 -10.61 4.89
CA VAL A 87 2.90 -10.55 3.72
C VAL A 87 2.01 -11.79 3.63
N GLU A 88 2.48 -12.95 4.09
CA GLU A 88 1.78 -14.23 3.95
C GLU A 88 0.36 -14.23 4.52
N SER A 89 0.17 -13.59 5.67
CA SER A 89 -1.14 -13.50 6.35
C SER A 89 -1.90 -12.20 6.08
N ALA A 90 -1.35 -11.31 5.23
CA ALA A 90 -1.92 -10.01 4.95
C ALA A 90 -2.78 -9.99 3.67
N ASP A 91 -3.53 -8.91 3.52
CA ASP A 91 -4.42 -8.65 2.40
C ASP A 91 -4.09 -7.32 1.70
N ILE A 92 -3.47 -6.39 2.44
CA ILE A 92 -3.21 -5.02 2.00
C ILE A 92 -1.77 -4.64 2.33
N TYR A 93 -1.11 -3.94 1.41
CA TYR A 93 0.16 -3.30 1.67
C TYR A 93 0.18 -1.88 1.09
N VAL A 94 0.38 -0.88 1.96
CA VAL A 94 0.64 0.51 1.55
C VAL A 94 2.12 0.62 1.26
N ILE A 95 2.47 0.83 -0.01
CA ILE A 95 3.84 0.73 -0.52
C ILE A 95 4.20 1.96 -1.37
N SER A 96 5.49 2.27 -1.50
CA SER A 96 5.97 3.28 -2.44
C SER A 96 5.97 2.75 -3.88
N PRO A 97 5.83 3.61 -4.90
CA PRO A 97 5.82 3.16 -6.29
C PRO A 97 7.09 2.42 -6.69
N ASP A 98 8.24 2.87 -6.19
CA ASP A 98 9.55 2.26 -6.50
C ASP A 98 9.67 0.81 -6.02
N ALA A 99 8.99 0.46 -4.92
CA ALA A 99 9.03 -0.88 -4.36
C ALA A 99 8.00 -1.85 -4.97
N VAL A 100 7.07 -1.38 -5.80
CA VAL A 100 6.03 -2.23 -6.42
C VAL A 100 6.65 -3.30 -7.31
N HIS A 101 7.60 -2.94 -8.16
CA HIS A 101 8.25 -3.90 -9.08
C HIS A 101 8.95 -5.01 -8.30
N GLN A 102 9.76 -4.65 -7.32
CA GLN A 102 10.46 -5.60 -6.46
C GLN A 102 9.47 -6.51 -5.70
N PHE A 103 8.37 -5.93 -5.19
CA PHE A 103 7.31 -6.73 -4.56
C PHE A 103 6.71 -7.74 -5.52
N MET A 104 6.37 -7.33 -6.75
CA MET A 104 5.76 -8.22 -7.76
C MET A 104 6.68 -9.39 -8.12
N GLU A 105 7.99 -9.17 -8.18
CA GLU A 105 8.98 -10.21 -8.46
C GLU A 105 9.17 -11.18 -7.29
N ASN A 106 9.18 -10.67 -6.07
CA ASN A 106 9.50 -11.44 -4.86
C ASN A 106 8.28 -12.09 -4.20
N TYR A 107 7.07 -11.60 -4.48
CA TYR A 107 5.85 -12.15 -3.89
C TYR A 107 5.55 -13.56 -4.41
N LYS A 108 5.57 -14.55 -3.51
CA LYS A 108 5.27 -15.96 -3.80
C LYS A 108 3.95 -16.43 -3.18
N GLY A 109 3.13 -15.50 -2.69
CA GLY A 109 1.81 -15.81 -2.13
C GLY A 109 0.81 -16.26 -3.17
N LYS A 110 -0.30 -16.86 -2.71
CA LYS A 110 -1.36 -17.42 -3.55
C LYS A 110 -2.39 -16.40 -4.05
N LYS A 111 -2.43 -15.22 -3.44
CA LYS A 111 -3.39 -14.15 -3.80
C LYS A 111 -2.96 -13.46 -5.09
N LYS A 112 -3.93 -13.06 -5.91
CA LYS A 112 -3.66 -12.22 -7.08
C LYS A 112 -3.38 -10.80 -6.63
N VAL A 113 -2.23 -10.26 -6.98
CA VAL A 113 -1.87 -8.89 -6.64
C VAL A 113 -2.61 -7.92 -7.56
N LYS A 114 -3.16 -6.86 -6.96
CA LYS A 114 -3.83 -5.75 -7.64
C LYS A 114 -3.31 -4.43 -7.11
N VAL A 115 -2.96 -3.52 -7.99
CA VAL A 115 -2.41 -2.20 -7.66
C VAL A 115 -3.51 -1.15 -7.70
N VAL A 116 -3.72 -0.49 -6.57
CA VAL A 116 -4.67 0.62 -6.42
C VAL A 116 -3.88 1.92 -6.26
N TYR A 117 -4.04 2.84 -7.21
CA TYR A 117 -3.44 4.17 -7.17
C TYR A 117 -4.41 5.18 -6.56
N VAL A 118 -4.04 5.72 -5.41
CA VAL A 118 -4.86 6.70 -4.67
C VAL A 118 -4.31 8.09 -4.89
N THR A 119 -5.11 8.96 -5.45
CA THR A 119 -4.73 10.34 -5.77
C THR A 119 -5.78 11.37 -5.32
N VAL A 120 -5.38 12.61 -5.21
CA VAL A 120 -6.20 13.82 -5.10
C VAL A 120 -5.34 15.01 -5.57
N PRO A 121 -5.94 16.16 -5.91
CA PRO A 121 -5.18 17.35 -6.27
C PRO A 121 -4.15 17.76 -5.20
N GLU A 122 -3.04 18.31 -5.64
CA GLU A 122 -1.92 18.67 -4.76
C GLU A 122 -2.34 19.59 -3.61
N TRP A 123 -3.21 20.57 -3.87
CA TRP A 123 -3.69 21.48 -2.82
C TRP A 123 -4.48 20.75 -1.72
N VAL A 124 -5.21 19.67 -2.06
CA VAL A 124 -5.89 18.81 -1.07
C VAL A 124 -4.87 18.08 -0.21
N ARG A 125 -3.83 17.49 -0.85
CA ARG A 125 -2.75 16.77 -0.17
C ARG A 125 -2.01 17.67 0.80
N ARG A 126 -1.64 18.89 0.34
CA ARG A 126 -0.99 19.92 1.14
C ARG A 126 -1.82 20.24 2.38
N ASN A 127 -3.10 20.55 2.22
CA ASN A 127 -4.00 20.86 3.33
C ASN A 127 -4.15 19.69 4.32
N ARG A 128 -4.22 18.45 3.82
CA ARG A 128 -4.30 17.27 4.69
C ARG A 128 -3.03 17.08 5.51
N MET A 129 -1.85 17.27 4.92
CA MET A 129 -0.57 17.17 5.61
C MET A 129 -0.42 18.26 6.68
N LEU A 130 -0.74 19.51 6.37
CA LEU A 130 -0.73 20.61 7.35
C LEU A 130 -1.69 20.36 8.53
N ARG A 131 -2.91 19.92 8.25
CA ARG A 131 -3.92 19.64 9.29
C ARG A 131 -3.51 18.50 10.24
N ARG A 132 -2.71 17.56 9.81
CA ARG A 132 -2.19 16.49 10.68
C ARG A 132 -0.92 16.92 11.45
N GLY A 133 -0.42 18.16 11.26
CA GLY A 133 0.71 18.74 11.99
C GLY A 133 2.07 18.65 11.30
N ASP A 134 2.13 18.28 10.00
CA ASP A 134 3.39 18.37 9.25
C ASP A 134 3.79 19.85 9.12
N SER A 135 5.09 20.20 9.27
CA SER A 135 5.56 21.54 9.00
C SER A 135 5.48 21.90 7.51
N GLU A 136 5.35 23.20 7.19
CA GLU A 136 5.31 23.65 5.80
C GLU A 136 6.52 23.19 4.99
N GLU A 137 7.71 23.21 5.59
CA GLU A 137 8.94 22.74 4.96
C GLU A 137 8.86 21.24 4.62
N ASN A 138 8.42 20.40 5.56
CA ASN A 138 8.24 18.98 5.33
C ASN A 138 7.17 18.70 4.26
N VAL A 139 6.10 19.49 4.23
CA VAL A 139 5.05 19.37 3.20
C VAL A 139 5.64 19.68 1.83
N GLU A 140 6.41 20.76 1.70
CA GLU A 140 7.02 21.16 0.42
C GLU A 140 8.01 20.10 -0.10
N GLN A 141 8.90 19.61 0.77
CA GLN A 141 9.85 18.55 0.43
C GLN A 141 9.12 17.29 -0.07
N ARG A 142 8.02 16.89 0.60
CA ARG A 142 7.22 15.74 0.18
C ARG A 142 6.51 15.95 -1.15
N ILE A 143 6.00 17.15 -1.40
CA ILE A 143 5.36 17.49 -2.69
C ILE A 143 6.38 17.40 -3.82
N ILE A 144 7.58 17.98 -3.64
CA ILE A 144 8.66 17.91 -4.63
C ILE A 144 9.07 16.46 -4.90
N HIS A 145 9.27 15.68 -3.85
CA HIS A 145 9.62 14.25 -3.96
C HIS A 145 8.52 13.45 -4.67
N ASP A 146 7.25 13.66 -4.29
CA ASP A 146 6.12 13.00 -4.92
C ASP A 146 5.98 13.35 -6.39
N ARG A 147 6.23 14.62 -6.79
CA ARG A 147 6.23 15.02 -8.20
C ARG A 147 7.26 14.21 -9.00
N ALA A 148 8.46 13.99 -8.46
CA ALA A 148 9.47 13.16 -9.10
C ALA A 148 9.06 11.69 -9.16
N ALA A 149 8.56 11.13 -8.05
CA ALA A 149 8.20 9.72 -7.95
C ALA A 149 6.97 9.32 -8.78
N PHE A 150 6.04 10.26 -9.03
CA PHE A 150 4.78 10.02 -9.73
C PHE A 150 4.65 10.80 -11.05
N SER A 151 5.72 11.47 -11.53
CA SER A 151 5.69 12.29 -12.76
C SER A 151 6.12 11.54 -14.00
N ALA A 152 6.90 10.52 -13.86
CA ALA A 152 7.44 9.77 -14.98
C ALA A 152 6.52 8.59 -15.28
N GLU A 153 5.85 8.64 -16.41
CA GLU A 153 5.05 7.57 -16.98
C GLU A 153 3.76 7.22 -16.23
N GLU A 154 2.77 6.76 -16.94
CA GLU A 154 1.53 6.26 -16.38
C GLU A 154 1.82 5.27 -15.25
N VAL A 155 1.42 5.62 -14.04
CA VAL A 155 1.49 4.70 -12.91
C VAL A 155 0.65 3.48 -13.27
N LYS A 156 1.30 2.39 -13.62
CA LYS A 156 0.61 1.14 -13.98
C LYS A 156 -0.18 0.64 -12.77
N CYS A 157 -1.48 0.80 -12.81
CA CYS A 157 -2.39 0.36 -11.76
C CYS A 157 -3.59 -0.39 -12.35
N ASP A 158 -4.22 -1.21 -11.52
CA ASP A 158 -5.46 -1.91 -11.88
C ASP A 158 -6.69 -1.03 -11.60
N LEU A 159 -6.56 -0.06 -10.68
CA LEU A 159 -7.61 0.88 -10.30
C LEU A 159 -7.02 2.20 -9.86
N GLU A 160 -7.53 3.31 -10.39
CA GLU A 160 -7.27 4.66 -9.89
C GLU A 160 -8.44 5.15 -9.05
N ILE A 161 -8.13 5.70 -7.86
CA ILE A 161 -9.09 6.27 -6.91
C ILE A 161 -8.79 7.74 -6.67
N ARG A 162 -9.76 8.60 -6.93
CA ARG A 162 -9.71 10.01 -6.52
C ARG A 162 -10.35 10.17 -5.14
N ASN A 163 -9.54 10.10 -4.09
CA ASN A 163 -9.99 10.04 -2.69
C ASN A 163 -10.41 11.40 -2.13
N PHE A 164 -11.52 11.97 -2.58
CA PHE A 164 -12.14 13.14 -1.96
C PHE A 164 -12.96 12.76 -0.73
N VAL A 165 -13.71 11.69 -0.81
CA VAL A 165 -14.55 11.12 0.25
C VAL A 165 -14.04 9.71 0.56
N LEU A 166 -13.69 9.47 1.83
CA LEU A 166 -13.07 8.21 2.25
C LEU A 166 -14.01 7.02 2.04
N GLY A 167 -15.28 7.13 2.42
CA GLY A 167 -16.28 6.08 2.25
C GLY A 167 -16.43 5.64 0.81
N ASP A 168 -16.67 6.59 -0.10
CA ASP A 168 -16.82 6.32 -1.54
C ASP A 168 -15.59 5.61 -2.13
N SER A 169 -14.40 5.99 -1.64
CA SER A 169 -13.13 5.38 -2.07
C SER A 169 -13.03 3.92 -1.64
N VAL A 170 -13.43 3.62 -0.42
CA VAL A 170 -13.46 2.25 0.13
C VAL A 170 -14.49 1.41 -0.60
N ASP A 171 -15.71 1.91 -0.80
CA ASP A 171 -16.78 1.22 -1.52
C ASP A 171 -16.35 0.86 -2.94
N ARG A 172 -15.71 1.80 -3.65
CA ARG A 172 -15.20 1.57 -5.00
C ARG A 172 -14.12 0.50 -5.07
N ILE A 173 -13.23 0.44 -4.08
CA ILE A 173 -12.22 -0.62 -3.97
C ILE A 173 -12.90 -1.97 -3.71
N CYS A 174 -13.88 -2.03 -2.82
CA CYS A 174 -14.63 -3.26 -2.53
C CYS A 174 -15.38 -3.78 -3.75
N GLU A 175 -16.00 -2.90 -4.54
CA GLU A 175 -16.63 -3.27 -5.81
C GLU A 175 -15.62 -3.89 -6.78
N ALA A 176 -14.47 -3.24 -6.98
CA ALA A 176 -13.42 -3.74 -7.86
C ALA A 176 -12.88 -5.10 -7.39
N VAL A 177 -12.68 -5.30 -6.09
CA VAL A 177 -12.26 -6.60 -5.54
C VAL A 177 -13.28 -7.70 -5.89
N LYS A 178 -14.58 -7.44 -5.71
CA LYS A 178 -15.65 -8.39 -6.10
C LYS A 178 -15.64 -8.71 -7.60
N GLU A 179 -15.38 -7.73 -8.45
CA GLU A 179 -15.24 -7.91 -9.90
C GLU A 179 -14.04 -8.79 -10.24
N TRP A 180 -12.85 -8.49 -9.69
CA TRP A 180 -11.63 -9.27 -9.92
C TRP A 180 -11.71 -10.72 -9.43
N GLU A 181 -12.48 -10.99 -8.39
CA GLU A 181 -12.73 -12.36 -7.91
C GLU A 181 -13.66 -13.14 -8.85
N LYS A 182 -14.65 -12.49 -9.44
CA LYS A 182 -15.57 -13.12 -10.42
C LYS A 182 -14.86 -13.50 -11.72
N GLU A 183 -13.93 -12.68 -12.22
CA GLU A 183 -13.17 -12.97 -13.45
C GLU A 183 -12.46 -14.34 -13.42
N LYS A 184 -12.02 -14.79 -12.24
CA LYS A 184 -11.40 -16.12 -12.09
C LYS A 184 -12.38 -17.28 -12.18
N ARG A 185 -13.63 -17.11 -11.73
CA ARG A 185 -14.64 -18.20 -11.80
C ARG A 185 -14.95 -18.54 -13.23
N VAL A 186 -15.16 -17.54 -14.06
CA VAL A 186 -15.48 -17.71 -15.49
C VAL A 186 -14.31 -18.36 -16.27
N LYS A 187 -13.06 -18.03 -15.97
CA LYS A 187 -11.90 -18.65 -16.63
C LYS A 187 -11.68 -20.10 -16.20
N SER A 188 -11.94 -20.46 -14.95
CA SER A 188 -11.80 -21.83 -14.45
C SER A 188 -12.91 -22.77 -14.97
N GLU A 189 -14.12 -22.27 -15.18
CA GLU A 189 -15.23 -23.04 -15.75
C GLU A 189 -15.01 -23.30 -17.25
N LYS A 190 -14.52 -22.31 -18.01
CA LYS A 190 -14.16 -22.49 -19.43
C LYS A 190 -12.99 -23.43 -19.67
N SER A 191 -12.08 -23.60 -18.72
CA SER A 191 -10.99 -24.58 -18.84
C SER A 191 -11.42 -26.00 -18.51
N LYS A 192 -12.43 -26.19 -17.66
CA LYS A 192 -13.01 -27.52 -17.32
C LYS A 192 -14.00 -28.03 -18.38
N SER A 193 -14.55 -27.17 -19.22
CA SER A 193 -15.47 -27.57 -20.28
C SER A 193 -14.79 -27.91 -21.62
N LYS A 194 -13.47 -27.82 -21.69
CA LYS A 194 -12.65 -28.15 -22.88
C LYS A 194 -11.70 -29.32 -22.67
N GLY A 195 -11.81 -30.05 -21.59
CA GLY A 195 -11.12 -31.31 -21.32
C GLY A 195 -12.13 -32.43 -21.10
#